data_7c92e2fcc8fe268263450da351a1b444
#
_entry.id   7c92e2fcc8fe268263450da351a1b444
#
_cell.length_a   1.000
_cell.length_b   1.000
_cell.length_c   1.000
_cell.angle_alpha   90.00
_cell.angle_beta   90.00
_cell.angle_gamma   90.00
#
_symmetry.space_group_name_H-M   'P 1'
#
loop_
_entity.id
_entity.type
_entity.pdbx_description
1 polymer ?
#
loop_
_entity_poly.entity_id
_entity_poly.type
_entity_poly.pdbx_seq_one_letter_code
_entity_poly.pdbx_strand_id
1 'polypeptide(L)'
;FTEYDEIYLELEKKGESIIDSKIVPREISNFTKIIFQKININSIQSRRIKNWKELNVKIRNNDSLSFTPLFNSLSDGEVPLGFPVLVKGCRDNFRKYLITNNIYCPIHWELKHIKSNRYYEDVSLSSKILTIPIDQRMGSLEIDNFLVIANNYSL
;
A
#
# COMPACT_ATOMS: atom_id res chain seq x y z
N PHE A 1 -17.70 5.72 4.24
CA PHE A 1 -17.27 5.07 5.49
C PHE A 1 -18.53 4.52 6.16
N THR A 2 -18.66 3.22 6.23
CA THR A 2 -19.80 2.55 6.84
C THR A 2 -19.44 2.06 8.24
N GLU A 3 -20.44 1.78 9.09
CA GLU A 3 -20.24 1.15 10.40
C GLU A 3 -19.43 -0.16 10.29
N TYR A 4 -19.59 -0.90 9.19
CA TYR A 4 -18.83 -2.12 8.91
C TYR A 4 -17.33 -1.86 8.68
N ASP A 5 -16.97 -0.73 8.09
CA ASP A 5 -15.56 -0.37 7.86
C ASP A 5 -14.86 -0.04 9.18
N GLU A 6 -15.56 0.61 10.11
CA GLU A 6 -15.04 0.89 11.47
C GLU A 6 -14.81 -0.41 12.25
N ILE A 7 -15.77 -1.32 12.22
CA ILE A 7 -15.66 -2.64 12.86
C ILE A 7 -14.49 -3.43 12.25
N TYR A 8 -14.34 -3.42 10.93
CA TYR A 8 -13.23 -4.10 10.25
C TYR A 8 -11.88 -3.57 10.71
N LEU A 9 -11.68 -2.25 10.70
CA LEU A 9 -10.43 -1.61 11.11
C LEU A 9 -10.09 -1.86 12.59
N GLU A 10 -11.10 -1.90 13.45
CA GLU A 10 -10.90 -2.21 14.85
C GLU A 10 -10.49 -3.68 15.06
N LEU A 11 -11.14 -4.62 14.35
CA LEU A 11 -10.79 -6.03 14.39
C LEU A 11 -9.42 -6.32 13.83
N GLU A 12 -9.03 -5.66 12.72
CA GLU A 12 -7.69 -5.75 12.13
C GLU A 12 -6.62 -5.32 13.15
N LYS A 13 -6.79 -4.13 13.73
CA LYS A 13 -5.87 -3.59 14.75
C LYS A 13 -5.76 -4.51 15.97
N LYS A 14 -6.87 -5.09 16.41
CA LYS A 14 -6.89 -6.05 17.50
C LYS A 14 -6.18 -7.35 17.13
N GLY A 15 -6.36 -7.84 15.90
CA GLY A 15 -5.66 -9.01 15.36
C GLY A 15 -4.16 -8.82 15.33
N GLU A 16 -3.68 -7.69 14.80
CA GLU A 16 -2.24 -7.34 14.78
C GLU A 16 -1.67 -7.27 16.19
N SER A 17 -2.36 -6.61 17.13
CA SER A 17 -1.92 -6.53 18.52
C SER A 17 -1.78 -7.90 19.20
N ILE A 18 -2.64 -8.88 18.85
CA ILE A 18 -2.52 -10.26 19.35
C ILE A 18 -1.30 -10.96 18.77
N ILE A 19 -1.03 -10.77 17.48
CA ILE A 19 0.16 -11.35 16.81
C ILE A 19 1.43 -10.78 17.43
N ASP A 20 1.50 -9.47 17.61
CA ASP A 20 2.66 -8.78 18.19
C ASP A 20 2.94 -9.16 19.66
N SER A 21 1.86 -9.43 20.41
CA SER A 21 1.99 -9.77 21.84
C SER A 21 2.44 -11.21 22.09
N LYS A 22 2.26 -12.13 21.14
CA LYS A 22 2.50 -13.56 21.35
C LYS A 22 2.84 -14.30 20.07
N ILE A 23 4.10 -14.20 19.63
CA ILE A 23 4.60 -14.96 18.47
C ILE A 23 4.85 -16.40 18.91
N VAL A 24 3.83 -17.25 18.76
CA VAL A 24 4.00 -18.70 18.88
C VAL A 24 3.92 -19.30 17.49
N PRO A 25 5.04 -19.78 16.92
CA PRO A 25 5.02 -20.44 15.62
C PRO A 25 4.04 -21.62 15.64
N ARG A 26 3.12 -21.64 14.69
CA ARG A 26 2.17 -22.75 14.50
C ARG A 26 2.22 -23.23 13.06
N GLU A 27 2.00 -24.51 12.88
CA GLU A 27 1.81 -25.05 11.53
C GLU A 27 0.55 -24.46 10.89
N ILE A 28 0.60 -24.30 9.57
CA ILE A 28 -0.56 -23.90 8.79
C ILE A 28 -1.63 -25.00 8.84
N SER A 29 -2.91 -24.61 8.88
CA SER A 29 -4.02 -25.55 8.91
C SER A 29 -4.08 -26.40 7.61
N ASN A 30 -4.68 -27.58 7.67
CA ASN A 30 -4.90 -28.39 6.49
C ASN A 30 -5.77 -27.67 5.44
N PHE A 31 -6.73 -26.87 5.89
CA PHE A 31 -7.54 -26.02 5.01
C PHE A 31 -6.66 -25.01 4.24
N THR A 32 -5.76 -24.34 4.94
CA THR A 32 -4.81 -23.40 4.32
C THR A 32 -3.89 -24.12 3.32
N LYS A 33 -3.41 -25.34 3.62
CA LYS A 33 -2.59 -26.15 2.71
C LYS A 33 -3.35 -26.45 1.40
N ILE A 34 -4.63 -26.82 1.49
CA ILE A 34 -5.47 -27.10 0.32
C ILE A 34 -5.68 -25.85 -0.53
N ILE A 35 -5.96 -24.70 0.09
CA ILE A 35 -6.11 -23.43 -0.64
C ILE A 35 -4.81 -23.08 -1.35
N PHE A 36 -3.67 -23.16 -0.65
CA PHE A 36 -2.37 -22.82 -1.20
C PHE A 36 -2.01 -23.63 -2.47
N GLN A 37 -2.39 -24.91 -2.50
CA GLN A 37 -2.18 -25.76 -3.68
C GLN A 37 -3.03 -25.34 -4.90
N LYS A 38 -4.14 -24.62 -4.68
CA LYS A 38 -5.04 -24.15 -5.75
C LYS A 38 -4.73 -22.73 -6.23
N ILE A 39 -3.87 -21.99 -5.53
CA ILE A 39 -3.50 -20.62 -5.90
C ILE A 39 -2.58 -20.64 -7.12
N ASN A 40 -2.97 -19.94 -8.18
CA ASN A 40 -2.09 -19.69 -9.31
C ASN A 40 -1.15 -18.51 -9.01
N ILE A 41 0.01 -18.80 -8.42
CA ILE A 41 1.01 -17.81 -8.02
C ILE A 41 1.51 -17.00 -9.22
N ASN A 42 1.73 -17.64 -10.37
CA ASN A 42 2.20 -16.97 -11.59
C ASN A 42 1.20 -15.91 -12.08
N SER A 43 -0.09 -16.21 -11.98
CA SER A 43 -1.13 -15.25 -12.34
C SER A 43 -1.13 -14.03 -11.40
N ILE A 44 -0.94 -14.25 -10.10
CA ILE A 44 -0.85 -13.18 -9.10
C ILE A 44 0.37 -12.30 -9.37
N GLN A 45 1.54 -12.90 -9.59
CA GLN A 45 2.79 -12.19 -9.88
C GLN A 45 2.65 -11.34 -11.15
N SER A 46 2.19 -11.95 -12.24
CA SER A 46 2.01 -11.26 -13.52
C SER A 46 1.05 -10.08 -13.41
N ARG A 47 -0.06 -10.24 -12.65
CA ARG A 47 -1.03 -9.16 -12.45
C ARG A 47 -0.43 -8.02 -11.65
N ARG A 48 0.29 -8.29 -10.55
CA ARG A 48 0.95 -7.26 -9.73
C ARG A 48 2.00 -6.48 -10.52
N ILE A 49 2.84 -7.17 -11.30
CA ILE A 49 3.84 -6.53 -12.17
C ILE A 49 3.16 -5.65 -13.22
N LYS A 50 2.07 -6.14 -13.85
CA LYS A 50 1.30 -5.36 -14.82
C LYS A 50 0.72 -4.11 -14.20
N ASN A 51 0.05 -4.23 -13.04
CA ASN A 51 -0.56 -3.11 -12.33
C ASN A 51 0.49 -2.06 -11.95
N TRP A 52 1.67 -2.50 -11.48
CA TRP A 52 2.76 -1.60 -11.14
C TRP A 52 3.24 -0.80 -12.35
N LYS A 53 3.51 -1.49 -13.47
CA LYS A 53 3.98 -0.85 -14.70
C LYS A 53 2.95 0.14 -15.24
N GLU A 54 1.68 -0.23 -15.26
CA GLU A 54 0.59 0.63 -15.73
C GLU A 54 0.46 1.89 -14.87
N LEU A 55 0.43 1.73 -13.54
CA LEU A 55 0.34 2.83 -12.61
C LEU A 55 1.56 3.77 -12.73
N ASN A 56 2.78 3.22 -12.85
CA ASN A 56 3.99 3.99 -13.00
C ASN A 56 3.97 4.89 -14.25
N VAL A 57 3.53 4.36 -15.40
CA VAL A 57 3.41 5.12 -16.65
C VAL A 57 2.38 6.25 -16.48
N LYS A 58 1.21 5.95 -15.91
CA LYS A 58 0.14 6.94 -15.74
C LYS A 58 0.52 8.06 -14.77
N ILE A 59 1.20 7.76 -13.66
CA ILE A 59 1.67 8.78 -12.71
C ILE A 59 2.74 9.67 -13.35
N ARG A 60 3.69 9.11 -14.08
CA ARG A 60 4.74 9.88 -14.72
C ARG A 60 4.24 10.86 -15.80
N ASN A 61 3.12 10.54 -16.41
CA ASN A 61 2.49 11.39 -17.42
C ASN A 61 1.49 12.40 -16.81
N ASN A 62 1.47 12.53 -15.47
CA ASN A 62 0.53 13.39 -14.77
C ASN A 62 1.22 14.25 -13.71
N ASP A 63 1.67 15.44 -14.09
CA ASP A 63 2.39 16.36 -13.21
C ASP A 63 1.50 17.03 -12.14
N SER A 64 0.18 16.93 -12.27
CA SER A 64 -0.77 17.53 -11.31
C SER A 64 -0.91 16.75 -10.01
N LEU A 65 -0.40 15.52 -9.93
CA LEU A 65 -0.51 14.70 -8.74
C LEU A 65 0.33 15.24 -7.57
N SER A 66 -0.25 15.15 -6.39
CA SER A 66 0.37 15.56 -5.11
C SER A 66 1.43 14.55 -4.60
N PHE A 67 1.86 13.61 -5.42
CA PHE A 67 2.88 12.60 -5.09
C PHE A 67 3.68 12.18 -6.33
N THR A 68 4.82 11.54 -6.10
CA THR A 68 5.69 10.98 -7.14
C THR A 68 6.04 9.52 -6.81
N PRO A 69 6.33 8.66 -7.81
CA PRO A 69 6.85 7.32 -7.55
C PRO A 69 8.14 7.37 -6.74
N LEU A 70 8.30 6.45 -5.77
CA LEU A 70 9.56 6.29 -5.05
C LEU A 70 10.60 5.58 -5.92
N PHE A 71 10.18 4.62 -6.75
CA PHE A 71 11.06 3.86 -7.64
C PHE A 71 10.71 4.11 -9.11
N ASN A 72 11.71 4.11 -9.95
CA ASN A 72 11.56 4.37 -11.38
C ASN A 72 11.14 3.14 -12.18
N SER A 73 11.59 1.97 -11.77
CA SER A 73 11.36 0.69 -12.44
C SER A 73 11.38 -0.45 -11.43
N LEU A 74 10.87 -1.60 -11.82
CA LEU A 74 11.11 -2.86 -11.13
C LEU A 74 12.38 -3.50 -11.70
N SER A 75 13.17 -4.15 -10.85
CA SER A 75 14.27 -5.00 -11.28
C SER A 75 13.74 -6.34 -11.84
N ASP A 76 14.59 -7.05 -12.56
CA ASP A 76 14.23 -8.37 -13.08
C ASP A 76 13.92 -9.35 -11.94
N GLY A 77 12.79 -10.03 -12.05
CA GLY A 77 12.32 -10.99 -11.05
C GLY A 77 11.60 -10.38 -9.84
N GLU A 78 11.53 -9.05 -9.71
CA GLU A 78 10.78 -8.42 -8.61
C GLU A 78 9.27 -8.52 -8.81
N VAL A 79 8.60 -8.95 -7.75
CA VAL A 79 7.13 -8.94 -7.65
C VAL A 79 6.71 -7.94 -6.58
N PRO A 80 6.08 -6.82 -6.95
CA PRO A 80 5.80 -5.76 -6.00
C PRO A 80 4.66 -6.12 -5.04
N LEU A 81 4.84 -5.82 -3.75
CA LEU A 81 3.77 -5.89 -2.76
C LEU A 81 2.77 -4.75 -2.92
N GLY A 82 3.26 -3.55 -3.21
CA GLY A 82 2.51 -2.32 -3.42
C GLY A 82 3.30 -1.34 -4.28
N PHE A 83 2.75 -0.15 -4.47
CA PHE A 83 3.39 0.92 -5.24
C PHE A 83 3.73 2.08 -4.29
N PRO A 84 4.97 2.18 -3.80
CA PRO A 84 5.37 3.25 -2.88
C PRO A 84 5.52 4.58 -3.61
N VAL A 85 4.96 5.62 -3.01
CA VAL A 85 5.01 7.01 -3.51
C VAL A 85 5.50 7.95 -2.43
N LEU A 86 6.10 9.08 -2.86
CA LEU A 86 6.45 10.21 -2.03
C LEU A 86 5.37 11.29 -2.14
N VAL A 87 4.67 11.57 -1.06
CA VAL A 87 3.65 12.61 -1.01
C VAL A 87 4.32 13.98 -0.85
N LYS A 88 3.95 14.95 -1.69
CA LYS A 88 4.53 16.31 -1.73
C LYS A 88 4.12 17.18 -0.53
N GLY A 89 3.02 16.87 0.11
CA GLY A 89 2.52 17.60 1.28
C GLY A 89 2.44 16.73 2.52
N CYS A 90 1.36 16.89 3.28
CA CYS A 90 1.10 16.06 4.45
C CYS A 90 0.56 14.69 4.04
N ARG A 91 1.40 13.63 4.13
CA ARG A 91 1.01 12.24 3.83
C ARG A 91 -0.25 11.81 4.58
N ASP A 92 -0.35 12.16 5.87
CA ASP A 92 -1.47 11.71 6.70
C ASP A 92 -2.80 12.37 6.27
N ASN A 93 -2.78 13.61 5.80
CA ASN A 93 -3.95 14.27 5.24
C ASN A 93 -4.37 13.62 3.91
N PHE A 94 -3.42 13.37 3.02
CA PHE A 94 -3.69 12.67 1.76
C PHE A 94 -4.24 11.26 2.03
N ARG A 95 -3.64 10.52 2.97
CA ARG A 95 -4.14 9.20 3.36
C ARG A 95 -5.57 9.26 3.91
N LYS A 96 -5.89 10.24 4.78
CA LYS A 96 -7.27 10.44 5.27
C LYS A 96 -8.25 10.69 4.13
N TYR A 97 -7.88 11.57 3.19
CA TYR A 97 -8.68 11.83 2.00
C TYR A 97 -8.93 10.56 1.17
N LEU A 98 -7.90 9.74 0.97
CA LEU A 98 -8.06 8.46 0.26
C LEU A 98 -9.00 7.51 1.01
N ILE A 99 -8.91 7.42 2.33
CA ILE A 99 -9.80 6.61 3.18
C ILE A 99 -11.26 7.06 3.04
N THR A 100 -11.56 8.37 3.01
CA THR A 100 -12.94 8.86 2.78
C THR A 100 -13.49 8.50 1.40
N ASN A 101 -12.60 8.13 0.47
CA ASN A 101 -12.94 7.62 -0.86
C ASN A 101 -12.79 6.08 -0.97
N ASN A 102 -12.79 5.37 0.17
CA ASN A 102 -12.66 3.90 0.26
C ASN A 102 -11.36 3.34 -0.31
N ILE A 103 -10.27 4.12 -0.30
CA ILE A 103 -8.94 3.69 -0.73
C ILE A 103 -8.02 3.61 0.49
N TYR A 104 -7.66 2.38 0.87
CA TYR A 104 -6.85 2.10 2.05
C TYR A 104 -5.39 1.89 1.67
N CYS A 105 -4.58 2.93 1.87
CA CYS A 105 -3.15 2.90 1.62
C CYS A 105 -2.40 2.64 2.93
N PRO A 106 -1.64 1.53 3.03
CA PRO A 106 -0.86 1.26 4.23
C PRO A 106 0.35 2.18 4.34
N ILE A 107 0.73 2.47 5.60
CA ILE A 107 1.99 3.12 5.95
C ILE A 107 2.92 2.01 6.40
N HIS A 108 4.00 1.78 5.65
CA HIS A 108 5.01 0.81 6.02
C HIS A 108 6.15 1.51 6.76
N TRP A 109 6.52 0.93 7.90
CA TRP A 109 7.69 1.30 8.72
C TRP A 109 7.75 2.77 9.13
N GLU A 110 6.77 3.20 9.90
CA GLU A 110 6.76 4.53 10.49
C GLU A 110 7.86 4.66 11.56
N LEU A 111 8.80 5.61 11.35
CA LEU A 111 9.97 5.80 12.21
C LEU A 111 9.82 6.95 13.21
N LYS A 112 8.60 7.37 13.54
CA LYS A 112 8.29 8.52 14.42
C LYS A 112 8.95 8.46 15.82
N HIS A 113 9.24 7.28 16.32
CA HIS A 113 9.87 7.08 17.64
C HIS A 113 11.39 7.17 17.64
N ILE A 114 12.02 7.24 16.48
CA ILE A 114 13.48 7.40 16.37
C ILE A 114 13.84 8.86 16.52
N LYS A 115 14.44 9.24 17.67
CA LYS A 115 14.82 10.62 18.00
C LYS A 115 16.29 10.93 17.74
N SER A 116 17.00 10.15 16.95
CA SER A 116 18.42 10.32 16.67
C SER A 116 18.63 11.18 15.43
N ASN A 117 19.45 12.23 15.52
CA ASN A 117 19.86 13.06 14.39
C ASN A 117 20.56 12.25 13.29
N ARG A 118 21.17 11.11 13.63
CA ARG A 118 21.83 10.21 12.67
C ARG A 118 20.86 9.67 11.61
N TYR A 119 19.57 9.56 11.93
CA TYR A 119 18.55 8.98 11.06
C TYR A 119 17.51 10.02 10.61
N TYR A 120 17.89 11.30 10.63
CA TYR A 120 16.96 12.37 10.27
C TYR A 120 16.38 12.22 8.86
N GLU A 121 17.21 11.84 7.88
CA GLU A 121 16.78 11.64 6.49
C GLU A 121 15.80 10.45 6.38
N ASP A 122 16.09 9.35 7.07
CA ASP A 122 15.23 8.16 7.08
C ASP A 122 13.87 8.46 7.71
N VAL A 123 13.86 9.19 8.84
CA VAL A 123 12.63 9.63 9.52
C VAL A 123 11.83 10.57 8.61
N SER A 124 12.50 11.54 7.98
CA SER A 124 11.88 12.46 7.02
C SER A 124 11.27 11.71 5.83
N LEU A 125 12.02 10.77 5.26
CA LEU A 125 11.55 9.93 4.15
C LEU A 125 10.34 9.09 4.57
N SER A 126 10.41 8.41 5.72
CA SER A 126 9.32 7.56 6.22
C SER A 126 8.03 8.36 6.47
N SER A 127 8.15 9.65 6.81
CA SER A 127 6.99 10.52 7.01
C SER A 127 6.26 10.90 5.72
N LYS A 128 6.88 10.70 4.56
CA LYS A 128 6.34 11.05 3.24
C LYS A 128 5.89 9.84 2.42
N ILE A 129 6.38 8.65 2.77
CA ILE A 129 6.05 7.44 2.01
C ILE A 129 4.63 6.99 2.31
N LEU A 130 3.89 6.69 1.23
CA LEU A 130 2.60 6.01 1.26
C LEU A 130 2.62 4.90 0.23
N THR A 131 2.04 3.74 0.53
CA THR A 131 2.00 2.62 -0.41
C THR A 131 0.62 2.49 -1.02
N ILE A 132 0.53 2.64 -2.33
CA ILE A 132 -0.71 2.44 -3.09
C ILE A 132 -0.90 0.93 -3.29
N PRO A 133 -2.08 0.36 -2.99
CA PRO A 133 -2.36 -1.04 -3.28
C PRO A 133 -2.36 -1.28 -4.79
N ILE A 134 -1.77 -2.38 -5.21
CA ILE A 134 -1.70 -2.84 -6.62
C ILE A 134 -1.88 -4.35 -6.71
N ASP A 135 -2.64 -4.91 -5.78
CA ASP A 135 -2.77 -6.36 -5.70
C ASP A 135 -3.50 -6.97 -6.92
N GLN A 136 -3.58 -8.28 -6.96
CA GLN A 136 -4.15 -9.01 -8.10
C GLN A 136 -5.64 -8.78 -8.33
N ARG A 137 -6.35 -8.17 -7.38
CA ARG A 137 -7.79 -7.81 -7.49
C ARG A 137 -7.98 -6.54 -8.31
N MET A 138 -6.96 -5.67 -8.37
CA MET A 138 -7.01 -4.45 -9.16
C MET A 138 -6.80 -4.73 -10.65
N GLY A 139 -7.39 -3.89 -11.48
CA GLY A 139 -7.18 -3.81 -12.92
C GLY A 139 -7.05 -2.36 -13.36
N SER A 140 -7.06 -2.13 -14.68
CA SER A 140 -6.91 -0.78 -15.24
C SER A 140 -8.00 0.18 -14.78
N LEU A 141 -9.24 -0.30 -14.59
CA LEU A 141 -10.36 0.52 -14.13
C LEU A 141 -10.14 1.04 -12.71
N GLU A 142 -9.70 0.18 -11.78
CA GLU A 142 -9.40 0.56 -10.40
C GLU A 142 -8.22 1.53 -10.33
N ILE A 143 -7.21 1.34 -11.19
CA ILE A 143 -6.08 2.27 -11.32
C ILE A 143 -6.55 3.64 -11.83
N ASP A 144 -7.41 3.69 -12.85
CA ASP A 144 -7.95 4.94 -13.37
C ASP A 144 -8.80 5.66 -12.34
N ASN A 145 -9.69 4.94 -11.65
CA ASN A 145 -10.50 5.49 -10.57
C ASN A 145 -9.64 6.07 -9.43
N PHE A 146 -8.58 5.35 -9.04
CA PHE A 146 -7.62 5.85 -8.06
C PHE A 146 -7.01 7.17 -8.52
N LEU A 147 -6.55 7.26 -9.77
CA LEU A 147 -5.91 8.47 -10.30
C LEU A 147 -6.87 9.66 -10.40
N VAL A 148 -8.13 9.43 -10.77
CA VAL A 148 -9.17 10.46 -10.77
C VAL A 148 -9.38 11.01 -9.35
N ILE A 149 -9.52 10.14 -8.36
CA ILE A 149 -9.68 10.54 -6.96
C ILE A 149 -8.42 11.29 -6.48
N ALA A 150 -7.24 10.74 -6.72
CA ALA A 150 -5.99 11.33 -6.28
C ALA A 150 -5.71 12.71 -6.90
N ASN A 151 -6.15 12.93 -8.15
CA ASN A 151 -5.99 14.20 -8.86
C ASN A 151 -6.92 15.31 -8.31
N ASN A 152 -8.02 14.93 -7.67
CA ASN A 152 -8.95 15.88 -7.03
C ASN A 152 -8.47 16.31 -5.62
N TYR A 153 -7.38 15.75 -5.11
CA TYR A 153 -6.80 16.18 -3.85
C TYR A 153 -5.96 17.44 -4.06
N SER A 154 -6.39 18.57 -3.47
CA SER A 154 -5.61 19.81 -3.40
C SER A 154 -4.75 19.85 -2.12
N LEU A 155 -3.50 20.28 -2.28
CA LEU A 155 -2.54 20.46 -1.17
C LEU A 155 -2.94 21.64 -0.26
#